data_9cc8f6e614e93c817b3fe7591b4f71cd
#
_entry.id   9cc8f6e614e93c817b3fe7591b4f71cd
#
_cell.length_a   1.000
_cell.length_b   1.000
_cell.length_c   1.000
_cell.angle_alpha   90.00
_cell.angle_beta   90.00
_cell.angle_gamma   90.00
#
_symmetry.space_group_name_H-M   'P 1'
#
loop_
_entity.id
_entity.type
_entity.pdbx_description
1 polymer ?
#
loop_
_entity_poly.entity_id
_entity_poly.type
_entity_poly.pdbx_seq_one_letter_code
_entity_poly.pdbx_strand_id
1 'polypeptide(L)'
;MSRPTIWSFGHLVIWSLIGLLTSGCLHRPTANPNVLVVGVTSGPNNLDPRIGTDDVSGKTAQLIFNNLMTLDERLRVSPDLAERLDNPDPLTYVVTLKRGVSFHDGHELTSADVVYTFRSLLDPAFVSPRKGAFRMLNAIEARDRYTVVFSLNEPFGSFPVNLVIPIVPDGAGPSFRDHPIGTGPYRFVSYATDDRIELARFDDYFGGRPQNDGLILRIVPDDIMRGLELRKGTMDIVVNDLAPDIVYQLGHDPDLQLVKAPGVDYQYIGVNLRDPILQNKLVRQAIASAIDRDAIIEHLRRGLAIHATGILPPVSWAFSPAVAEFKYDPARARELLDQAGYRDSDGDGPAPRLHLSLKMSNIEFNRLQASVIQENLRTVGIALDVRTYEFATLYADVLKGNFQLFTLQWVGVSDPDMLRRVFHSKQMPPNGFNRGYYENPEVDRLIDAAMAAATDEDRRRLYGEAQRLLAEDAPYISLWYKTNVAVSRTQIEGVKLTPSAEFTFLRDVTKH
;
A
#
# COMPACT_ATOMS: atom_id res chain seq x y z
N MET A 1 76.91 -39.07 -25.59
CA MET A 1 77.12 -40.37 -26.26
C MET A 1 75.78 -40.89 -26.76
N SER A 2 75.73 -41.00 -28.03
CA SER A 2 74.98 -41.92 -28.92
C SER A 2 73.46 -41.86 -28.94
N ARG A 3 72.96 -41.28 -30.01
CA ARG A 3 71.82 -41.72 -30.84
C ARG A 3 72.04 -43.18 -31.28
N PRO A 4 71.14 -43.91 -31.93
CA PRO A 4 70.16 -43.53 -32.94
C PRO A 4 68.83 -44.38 -32.93
N THR A 5 67.84 -43.95 -33.70
CA THR A 5 67.29 -44.39 -35.04
C THR A 5 66.15 -45.44 -34.91
N ILE A 6 65.03 -45.44 -35.59
CA ILE A 6 64.46 -45.14 -36.92
C ILE A 6 63.26 -46.08 -37.16
N TRP A 7 62.17 -45.54 -37.81
CA TRP A 7 61.17 -46.19 -38.72
C TRP A 7 60.11 -47.12 -38.13
N SER A 8 58.85 -47.15 -38.60
CA SER A 8 58.30 -46.92 -39.96
C SER A 8 56.76 -46.93 -39.96
N PHE A 9 56.18 -46.20 -40.89
CA PHE A 9 54.96 -46.42 -41.67
C PHE A 9 53.88 -47.40 -41.20
N GLY A 10 52.61 -46.89 -41.26
CA GLY A 10 51.41 -47.73 -41.31
C GLY A 10 50.10 -47.02 -41.39
N HIS A 11 49.73 -46.65 -42.58
CA HIS A 11 48.33 -46.55 -43.14
C HIS A 11 47.17 -45.75 -42.46
N LEU A 12 46.84 -44.70 -43.17
CA LEU A 12 45.52 -44.03 -43.22
C LEU A 12 44.39 -45.07 -43.36
N VAL A 13 43.39 -44.99 -42.48
CA VAL A 13 42.00 -45.39 -42.76
C VAL A 13 41.08 -44.24 -42.34
N ILE A 14 40.64 -43.51 -43.35
CA ILE A 14 39.57 -42.46 -43.21
C ILE A 14 38.26 -43.22 -43.11
N TRP A 15 37.64 -43.19 -41.92
CA TRP A 15 36.23 -43.52 -41.76
C TRP A 15 35.45 -42.24 -41.64
N SER A 16 34.73 -41.89 -42.71
CA SER A 16 33.74 -40.82 -42.76
C SER A 16 32.54 -41.25 -41.97
N LEU A 17 32.45 -40.79 -40.70
CA LEU A 17 31.21 -40.83 -39.95
C LEU A 17 30.43 -39.54 -40.22
N ILE A 18 29.48 -39.64 -41.14
CA ILE A 18 28.39 -38.65 -41.32
C ILE A 18 27.50 -38.77 -40.11
N GLY A 19 27.78 -37.94 -39.07
CA GLY A 19 26.86 -37.74 -37.96
C GLY A 19 25.67 -36.93 -38.44
N LEU A 20 24.50 -37.54 -38.53
CA LEU A 20 23.22 -36.84 -38.61
C LEU A 20 23.10 -35.93 -37.38
N LEU A 21 23.37 -34.65 -37.58
CA LEU A 21 22.90 -33.60 -36.67
C LEU A 21 21.36 -33.52 -36.81
N THR A 22 20.64 -34.33 -36.04
CA THR A 22 19.24 -34.05 -35.74
C THR A 22 19.22 -32.78 -34.92
N SER A 23 19.00 -31.65 -35.59
CA SER A 23 18.59 -30.41 -34.94
C SER A 23 17.28 -30.69 -34.22
N GLY A 24 17.37 -31.15 -32.99
CA GLY A 24 16.26 -31.09 -32.06
C GLY A 24 15.94 -29.62 -31.86
N CYS A 25 14.96 -29.14 -32.59
CA CYS A 25 14.26 -27.92 -32.21
C CYS A 25 13.77 -28.14 -30.80
N LEU A 26 14.50 -27.60 -29.81
CA LEU A 26 13.95 -27.33 -28.48
C LEU A 26 12.72 -26.45 -28.74
N HIS A 27 11.56 -27.07 -28.82
CA HIS A 27 10.30 -26.38 -28.71
C HIS A 27 10.34 -25.71 -27.34
N ARG A 28 10.77 -24.44 -27.29
CA ARG A 28 10.36 -23.58 -26.17
C ARG A 28 8.85 -23.64 -26.21
N PRO A 29 8.20 -24.04 -25.11
CA PRO A 29 6.76 -23.97 -25.06
C PRO A 29 6.40 -22.53 -25.46
N THR A 30 5.64 -22.39 -26.53
CA THR A 30 5.10 -21.08 -26.94
C THR A 30 4.35 -20.58 -25.74
N ALA A 31 4.82 -19.48 -25.14
CA ALA A 31 4.13 -18.84 -24.04
C ALA A 31 2.67 -18.66 -24.50
N ASN A 32 1.71 -19.12 -23.68
CA ASN A 32 0.32 -18.93 -24.01
C ASN A 32 0.07 -17.42 -24.20
N PRO A 33 -0.30 -16.97 -25.40
CA PRO A 33 -0.35 -15.56 -25.74
C PRO A 33 -1.33 -14.78 -24.83
N ASN A 34 -2.28 -15.46 -24.20
CA ASN A 34 -3.28 -14.85 -23.33
C ASN A 34 -2.93 -14.90 -21.82
N VAL A 35 -1.69 -15.21 -21.45
CA VAL A 35 -1.18 -15.07 -20.10
C VAL A 35 -0.54 -13.69 -19.93
N LEU A 36 -0.97 -12.95 -18.91
CA LEU A 36 -0.43 -11.61 -18.62
C LEU A 36 0.83 -11.71 -17.75
N VAL A 37 1.86 -10.94 -18.10
CA VAL A 37 3.09 -10.79 -17.31
C VAL A 37 3.03 -9.46 -16.56
N VAL A 38 2.89 -9.54 -15.25
CA VAL A 38 2.77 -8.37 -14.33
C VAL A 38 4.08 -8.20 -13.58
N GLY A 39 4.68 -7.01 -13.66
CA GLY A 39 5.90 -6.70 -12.93
C GLY A 39 5.65 -6.38 -11.46
N VAL A 40 6.43 -7.01 -10.57
CA VAL A 40 6.44 -6.74 -9.12
C VAL A 40 7.87 -6.55 -8.61
N THR A 41 8.01 -5.89 -7.45
CA THR A 41 9.33 -5.48 -6.91
C THR A 41 10.05 -6.59 -6.14
N SER A 42 9.32 -7.53 -5.56
CA SER A 42 9.86 -8.59 -4.69
C SER A 42 8.97 -9.82 -4.73
N GLY A 43 9.43 -10.93 -4.18
CA GLY A 43 8.57 -12.05 -3.85
C GLY A 43 7.68 -11.74 -2.64
N PRO A 44 6.54 -12.46 -2.46
CA PRO A 44 5.72 -12.36 -1.27
C PRO A 44 6.48 -12.92 -0.07
N ASN A 45 6.35 -12.26 1.09
CA ASN A 45 6.92 -12.80 2.32
C ASN A 45 6.15 -14.03 2.83
N ASN A 46 4.87 -14.11 2.50
CA ASN A 46 4.03 -15.27 2.83
C ASN A 46 2.79 -15.32 1.94
N LEU A 47 2.45 -16.50 1.40
CA LEU A 47 1.23 -16.71 0.61
C LEU A 47 0.00 -17.05 1.47
N ASP A 48 0.16 -17.33 2.77
CA ASP A 48 -0.96 -17.39 3.71
C ASP A 48 -1.43 -15.97 4.02
N PRO A 49 -2.64 -15.57 3.61
CA PRO A 49 -3.12 -14.20 3.74
C PRO A 49 -3.34 -13.76 5.20
N ARG A 50 -3.36 -14.71 6.14
CA ARG A 50 -3.42 -14.43 7.57
C ARG A 50 -2.08 -13.95 8.13
N ILE A 51 -0.96 -14.21 7.41
CA ILE A 51 0.43 -13.90 7.81
C ILE A 51 1.05 -12.85 6.90
N GLY A 52 0.89 -13.00 5.57
CA GLY A 52 1.46 -12.08 4.58
C GLY A 52 0.92 -10.66 4.73
N THR A 53 1.80 -9.66 4.90
CA THR A 53 1.44 -8.25 5.11
C THR A 53 2.20 -7.27 4.24
N ASP A 54 3.22 -7.73 3.50
CA ASP A 54 3.87 -6.90 2.49
C ASP A 54 2.96 -6.70 1.26
N ASP A 55 3.29 -5.71 0.45
CA ASP A 55 2.48 -5.31 -0.71
C ASP A 55 2.27 -6.47 -1.70
N VAL A 56 3.32 -7.21 -2.03
CA VAL A 56 3.23 -8.31 -3.01
C VAL A 56 2.46 -9.51 -2.46
N SER A 57 2.59 -9.82 -1.15
CA SER A 57 1.73 -10.80 -0.48
C SER A 57 0.26 -10.40 -0.55
N GLY A 58 -0.04 -9.12 -0.29
CA GLY A 58 -1.40 -8.57 -0.38
C GLY A 58 -1.96 -8.63 -1.80
N LYS A 59 -1.21 -8.19 -2.80
CA LYS A 59 -1.59 -8.22 -4.23
C LYS A 59 -1.80 -9.65 -4.73
N THR A 60 -0.93 -10.59 -4.34
CA THR A 60 -1.08 -12.00 -4.69
C THR A 60 -2.32 -12.61 -4.01
N ALA A 61 -2.57 -12.27 -2.75
CA ALA A 61 -3.76 -12.73 -2.03
C ALA A 61 -5.06 -12.27 -2.70
N GLN A 62 -5.14 -11.03 -3.23
CA GLN A 62 -6.31 -10.51 -3.96
C GLN A 62 -6.65 -11.31 -5.22
N LEU A 63 -5.69 -12.04 -5.79
CA LEU A 63 -5.86 -12.85 -6.99
C LEU A 63 -6.29 -14.29 -6.66
N ILE A 64 -5.84 -14.82 -5.53
CA ILE A 64 -6.08 -16.20 -5.09
C ILE A 64 -7.33 -16.30 -4.21
N PHE A 65 -7.62 -15.26 -3.41
CA PHE A 65 -8.69 -15.27 -2.41
C PHE A 65 -9.70 -14.16 -2.68
N ASN A 66 -10.89 -14.32 -2.07
CA ASN A 66 -11.82 -13.21 -1.85
C ASN A 66 -11.86 -12.88 -0.35
N ASN A 67 -12.18 -11.64 -0.06
CA ASN A 67 -12.41 -11.17 1.30
C ASN A 67 -13.86 -11.49 1.75
N LEU A 68 -14.10 -11.49 3.05
CA LEU A 68 -15.49 -11.55 3.55
C LEU A 68 -16.27 -10.31 3.10
N MET A 69 -15.70 -9.13 3.28
CA MET A 69 -16.16 -7.84 2.76
C MET A 69 -15.05 -7.21 1.91
N THR A 70 -15.39 -6.23 1.07
CA THR A 70 -14.43 -5.45 0.26
C THR A 70 -14.66 -3.96 0.44
N LEU A 71 -13.87 -3.12 -0.24
CA LEU A 71 -14.07 -1.67 -0.28
C LEU A 71 -14.54 -1.25 -1.68
N ASP A 72 -15.51 -0.35 -1.72
CA ASP A 72 -15.95 0.29 -2.96
C ASP A 72 -14.99 1.44 -3.39
N GLU A 73 -15.28 2.10 -4.50
CA GLU A 73 -14.48 3.21 -5.04
C GLU A 73 -14.46 4.45 -4.11
N ARG A 74 -15.33 4.52 -3.10
CA ARG A 74 -15.37 5.55 -2.06
C ARG A 74 -14.81 5.07 -0.72
N LEU A 75 -14.18 3.90 -0.71
CA LEU A 75 -13.63 3.24 0.47
C LEU A 75 -14.70 2.90 1.52
N ARG A 76 -15.95 2.66 1.11
CA ARG A 76 -16.98 2.10 1.97
C ARG A 76 -16.91 0.59 1.95
N VAL A 77 -17.14 -0.01 3.10
CA VAL A 77 -17.24 -1.46 3.19
C VAL A 77 -18.45 -1.94 2.40
N SER A 78 -18.24 -2.89 1.51
CA SER A 78 -19.26 -3.50 0.65
C SER A 78 -19.12 -5.02 0.61
N PRO A 79 -20.17 -5.77 0.22
CA PRO A 79 -20.13 -7.22 0.15
C PRO A 79 -19.11 -7.76 -0.87
N ASP A 80 -18.35 -8.85 -0.48
CA ASP A 80 -17.56 -9.69 -1.39
C ASP A 80 -18.04 -11.14 -1.30
N LEU A 81 -17.51 -11.97 -0.39
CA LEU A 81 -18.07 -13.30 -0.08
C LEU A 81 -19.38 -13.21 0.71
N ALA A 82 -19.54 -12.15 1.48
CA ALA A 82 -20.83 -11.82 2.08
C ALA A 82 -21.84 -11.41 1.00
N GLU A 83 -23.09 -11.80 1.17
CA GLU A 83 -24.25 -11.26 0.49
C GLU A 83 -24.75 -10.01 1.21
N ARG A 84 -24.73 -10.05 2.55
CA ARG A 84 -25.24 -9.00 3.42
C ARG A 84 -24.50 -8.95 4.75
N LEU A 85 -24.37 -7.73 5.29
CA LEU A 85 -23.92 -7.43 6.65
C LEU A 85 -25.01 -6.67 7.38
N ASP A 86 -25.51 -7.22 8.49
CA ASP A 86 -26.49 -6.57 9.37
C ASP A 86 -25.83 -6.24 10.72
N ASN A 87 -26.24 -5.12 11.31
CA ASN A 87 -25.81 -4.72 12.65
C ASN A 87 -27.06 -4.42 13.50
N PRO A 88 -27.67 -5.47 14.10
CA PRO A 88 -28.93 -5.34 14.86
C PRO A 88 -28.78 -4.55 16.15
N ASP A 89 -27.59 -4.50 16.72
CA ASP A 89 -27.24 -3.73 17.91
C ASP A 89 -25.73 -3.36 17.85
N PRO A 90 -25.23 -2.40 18.66
CA PRO A 90 -23.84 -1.92 18.60
C PRO A 90 -22.75 -2.97 18.84
N LEU A 91 -23.07 -4.13 19.38
CA LEU A 91 -22.13 -5.21 19.72
C LEU A 91 -22.23 -6.42 18.79
N THR A 92 -23.24 -6.48 17.91
CA THR A 92 -23.53 -7.68 17.12
C THR A 92 -23.49 -7.36 15.62
N TYR A 93 -22.72 -8.12 14.87
CA TYR A 93 -22.70 -8.10 13.41
C TYR A 93 -23.08 -9.48 12.88
N VAL A 94 -24.00 -9.52 11.94
CA VAL A 94 -24.50 -10.75 11.31
C VAL A 94 -24.15 -10.71 9.83
N VAL A 95 -23.32 -11.66 9.39
CA VAL A 95 -22.91 -11.80 7.98
C VAL A 95 -23.68 -12.97 7.38
N THR A 96 -24.42 -12.71 6.30
CA THR A 96 -24.98 -13.75 5.43
C THR A 96 -24.05 -13.96 4.25
N LEU A 97 -23.65 -15.19 3.99
CA LEU A 97 -22.72 -15.55 2.90
C LEU A 97 -23.48 -15.78 1.60
N LYS A 98 -22.82 -15.48 0.48
CA LYS A 98 -23.25 -15.90 -0.86
C LYS A 98 -23.26 -17.43 -0.94
N ARG A 99 -24.24 -17.99 -1.68
CA ARG A 99 -24.35 -19.43 -1.90
C ARG A 99 -23.66 -19.83 -3.22
N GLY A 100 -23.19 -21.09 -3.28
CA GLY A 100 -22.60 -21.65 -4.49
C GLY A 100 -21.20 -21.08 -4.80
N VAL A 101 -20.53 -20.44 -3.85
CA VAL A 101 -19.12 -20.03 -3.99
C VAL A 101 -18.26 -21.26 -3.72
N SER A 102 -17.38 -21.59 -4.65
CA SER A 102 -16.46 -22.73 -4.52
C SER A 102 -15.02 -22.26 -4.32
N PHE A 103 -14.29 -22.99 -3.47
CA PHE A 103 -12.84 -22.92 -3.43
C PHE A 103 -12.22 -23.59 -4.67
N HIS A 104 -10.94 -23.36 -4.89
CA HIS A 104 -10.18 -23.89 -6.05
C HIS A 104 -10.12 -25.41 -6.13
N ASP A 105 -10.32 -26.12 -5.01
CA ASP A 105 -10.38 -27.57 -4.91
C ASP A 105 -11.81 -28.14 -5.10
N GLY A 106 -12.79 -27.26 -5.28
CA GLY A 106 -14.19 -27.61 -5.58
C GLY A 106 -15.11 -27.71 -4.38
N HIS A 107 -14.63 -27.60 -3.12
CA HIS A 107 -15.56 -27.55 -1.99
C HIS A 107 -16.25 -26.19 -1.88
N GLU A 108 -17.48 -26.18 -1.37
CA GLU A 108 -18.29 -24.97 -1.23
C GLU A 108 -17.92 -24.20 0.03
N LEU A 109 -17.79 -22.84 -0.13
CA LEU A 109 -17.62 -21.91 1.00
C LEU A 109 -18.83 -21.98 1.95
N THR A 110 -18.54 -22.10 3.23
CA THR A 110 -19.54 -22.11 4.30
C THR A 110 -19.14 -21.21 5.48
N SER A 111 -20.03 -21.06 6.43
CA SER A 111 -19.76 -20.36 7.69
C SER A 111 -18.62 -20.98 8.50
N ALA A 112 -18.32 -22.29 8.32
CA ALA A 112 -17.21 -22.96 8.99
C ALA A 112 -15.86 -22.38 8.58
N ASP A 113 -15.67 -22.08 7.29
CA ASP A 113 -14.44 -21.51 6.76
C ASP A 113 -14.19 -20.08 7.30
N VAL A 114 -15.25 -19.29 7.38
CA VAL A 114 -15.19 -17.96 7.98
C VAL A 114 -14.83 -18.05 9.45
N VAL A 115 -15.55 -18.88 10.23
CA VAL A 115 -15.28 -19.08 11.66
C VAL A 115 -13.86 -19.59 11.88
N TYR A 116 -13.40 -20.55 11.08
CA TYR A 116 -12.01 -21.05 11.13
C TYR A 116 -11.00 -19.93 10.88
N THR A 117 -11.19 -19.13 9.83
CA THR A 117 -10.29 -18.03 9.48
C THR A 117 -10.08 -17.10 10.68
N PHE A 118 -11.17 -16.59 11.26
CA PHE A 118 -11.06 -15.64 12.37
C PHE A 118 -10.59 -16.29 13.67
N ARG A 119 -11.02 -17.51 13.98
CA ARG A 119 -10.55 -18.23 15.17
C ARG A 119 -9.05 -18.52 15.09
N SER A 120 -8.54 -18.88 13.91
CA SER A 120 -7.10 -19.08 13.73
C SER A 120 -6.29 -17.82 14.01
N LEU A 121 -6.79 -16.63 13.62
CA LEU A 121 -6.16 -15.35 13.92
C LEU A 121 -6.14 -15.02 15.41
N LEU A 122 -7.14 -15.47 16.17
CA LEU A 122 -7.24 -15.27 17.61
C LEU A 122 -6.46 -16.30 18.42
N ASP A 123 -6.12 -17.45 17.83
CA ASP A 123 -5.37 -18.51 18.49
C ASP A 123 -4.01 -17.98 19.01
N PRO A 124 -3.67 -18.10 20.31
CA PRO A 124 -2.39 -17.74 20.84
C PRO A 124 -1.19 -18.44 20.17
N ALA A 125 -1.37 -19.65 19.68
CA ALA A 125 -0.35 -20.45 19.01
C ALA A 125 -0.10 -20.00 17.56
N PHE A 126 -1.05 -19.30 16.93
CA PHE A 126 -0.91 -18.80 15.57
C PHE A 126 -0.34 -17.38 15.58
N VAL A 127 0.88 -17.21 15.06
CA VAL A 127 1.56 -15.90 15.01
C VAL A 127 1.09 -15.13 13.78
N SER A 128 0.23 -14.15 13.98
CA SER A 128 -0.24 -13.25 12.91
C SER A 128 -0.08 -11.78 13.30
N PRO A 129 0.49 -10.95 12.40
CA PRO A 129 0.54 -9.50 12.60
C PRO A 129 -0.84 -8.83 12.58
N ARG A 130 -1.87 -9.52 12.07
CA ARG A 130 -3.27 -9.03 12.00
C ARG A 130 -4.04 -9.18 13.30
N LYS A 131 -3.56 -9.98 14.25
CA LYS A 131 -4.25 -10.31 15.52
C LYS A 131 -4.72 -9.07 16.29
N GLY A 132 -3.92 -8.00 16.28
CA GLY A 132 -4.26 -6.76 16.98
C GLY A 132 -5.55 -6.08 16.51
N ALA A 133 -5.95 -6.29 15.25
CA ALA A 133 -7.18 -5.72 14.68
C ALA A 133 -8.46 -6.36 15.21
N PHE A 134 -8.36 -7.52 15.87
CA PHE A 134 -9.52 -8.31 16.33
C PHE A 134 -9.67 -8.35 17.85
N ARG A 135 -8.96 -7.49 18.60
CA ARG A 135 -9.02 -7.45 20.07
C ARG A 135 -10.42 -7.18 20.64
N MET A 136 -11.28 -6.50 19.88
CA MET A 136 -12.66 -6.24 20.27
C MET A 136 -13.60 -7.42 20.04
N LEU A 137 -13.18 -8.48 19.35
CA LEU A 137 -14.01 -9.66 19.18
C LEU A 137 -14.13 -10.45 20.49
N ASN A 138 -15.37 -10.69 20.91
CA ASN A 138 -15.73 -11.55 22.05
C ASN A 138 -15.99 -12.98 21.59
N ALA A 139 -16.83 -13.13 20.54
CA ALA A 139 -17.20 -14.45 20.00
C ALA A 139 -17.43 -14.40 18.50
N ILE A 140 -17.23 -15.54 17.85
CA ILE A 140 -17.53 -15.78 16.43
C ILE A 140 -18.23 -17.14 16.34
N GLU A 141 -19.44 -17.17 15.79
CA GLU A 141 -20.28 -18.35 15.76
C GLU A 141 -20.91 -18.57 14.38
N ALA A 142 -20.88 -19.80 13.90
CA ALA A 142 -21.71 -20.24 12.78
C ALA A 142 -23.13 -20.50 13.29
N ARG A 143 -24.08 -19.63 12.93
CA ARG A 143 -25.50 -19.83 13.27
C ARG A 143 -26.13 -20.92 12.42
N ASP A 144 -25.77 -20.97 11.15
CA ASP A 144 -26.13 -21.99 10.18
C ASP A 144 -25.06 -22.07 9.09
N ARG A 145 -25.29 -22.86 8.02
CA ARG A 145 -24.32 -23.10 6.93
C ARG A 145 -23.83 -21.81 6.25
N TYR A 146 -24.64 -20.73 6.24
CA TYR A 146 -24.34 -19.50 5.52
C TYR A 146 -24.45 -18.23 6.37
N THR A 147 -24.59 -18.38 7.69
CA THR A 147 -24.73 -17.24 8.59
C THR A 147 -23.68 -17.27 9.70
N VAL A 148 -22.88 -16.20 9.78
CA VAL A 148 -21.86 -16.00 10.81
C VAL A 148 -22.25 -14.83 11.68
N VAL A 149 -22.14 -14.98 13.00
CA VAL A 149 -22.38 -13.92 13.99
C VAL A 149 -21.07 -13.54 14.65
N PHE A 150 -20.75 -12.27 14.62
CA PHE A 150 -19.65 -11.65 15.35
C PHE A 150 -20.18 -10.85 16.52
N SER A 151 -19.70 -11.15 17.73
CA SER A 151 -20.02 -10.40 18.93
C SER A 151 -18.80 -9.63 19.42
N LEU A 152 -18.99 -8.35 19.78
CA LEU A 152 -17.92 -7.46 20.23
C LEU A 152 -17.97 -7.27 21.75
N ASN A 153 -16.83 -6.94 22.38
CA ASN A 153 -16.73 -6.55 23.79
C ASN A 153 -17.21 -5.10 24.04
N GLU A 154 -17.07 -4.26 23.02
CA GLU A 154 -17.42 -2.84 23.08
C GLU A 154 -17.89 -2.36 21.70
N PRO A 155 -18.71 -1.30 21.61
CA PRO A 155 -19.10 -0.72 20.33
C PRO A 155 -17.87 -0.25 19.53
N PHE A 156 -17.78 -0.68 18.27
CA PHE A 156 -16.66 -0.34 17.40
C PHE A 156 -17.17 -0.09 15.97
N GLY A 157 -17.49 1.16 15.64
CA GLY A 157 -18.09 1.57 14.36
C GLY A 157 -17.23 1.25 13.11
N SER A 158 -15.91 1.04 13.26
CA SER A 158 -15.02 0.61 12.18
C SER A 158 -14.82 -0.91 12.14
N PHE A 159 -15.57 -1.70 12.91
CA PHE A 159 -15.47 -3.17 12.84
C PHE A 159 -15.69 -3.74 11.43
N PRO A 160 -16.65 -3.23 10.62
CA PRO A 160 -16.84 -3.74 9.26
C PRO A 160 -15.58 -3.72 8.38
N VAL A 161 -14.66 -2.76 8.55
CA VAL A 161 -13.41 -2.74 7.76
C VAL A 161 -12.47 -3.89 8.16
N ASN A 162 -12.55 -4.40 9.38
CA ASN A 162 -11.78 -5.57 9.81
C ASN A 162 -12.27 -6.88 9.15
N LEU A 163 -13.47 -6.86 8.53
CA LEU A 163 -13.99 -7.97 7.73
C LEU A 163 -13.45 -7.95 6.28
N VAL A 164 -12.71 -6.92 5.90
CA VAL A 164 -11.95 -6.88 4.63
C VAL A 164 -10.69 -7.73 4.80
N ILE A 165 -10.89 -9.03 4.88
CA ILE A 165 -9.84 -10.03 5.08
C ILE A 165 -10.14 -11.26 4.22
N PRO A 166 -9.11 -11.85 3.57
CA PRO A 166 -9.26 -13.07 2.79
C PRO A 166 -9.72 -14.25 3.66
N ILE A 167 -10.68 -15.03 3.15
CA ILE A 167 -11.15 -16.24 3.80
C ILE A 167 -10.36 -17.43 3.29
N VAL A 168 -9.86 -18.24 4.24
CA VAL A 168 -9.17 -19.50 3.96
C VAL A 168 -10.06 -20.69 4.30
N PRO A 169 -9.88 -21.86 3.67
CA PRO A 169 -10.67 -23.05 3.96
C PRO A 169 -10.45 -23.55 5.39
N ASP A 170 -11.47 -24.17 5.98
CA ASP A 170 -11.36 -24.83 7.27
C ASP A 170 -10.25 -25.90 7.22
N GLY A 171 -9.39 -25.92 8.23
CA GLY A 171 -8.24 -26.81 8.28
C GLY A 171 -6.97 -26.31 7.56
N ALA A 172 -6.92 -25.05 7.08
CA ALA A 172 -5.73 -24.44 6.50
C ALA A 172 -4.57 -24.36 7.52
N GLY A 173 -3.74 -25.40 7.55
CA GLY A 173 -2.62 -25.60 8.48
C GLY A 173 -1.32 -24.89 8.07
N PRO A 174 -0.19 -25.20 8.73
CA PRO A 174 1.10 -24.50 8.51
C PRO A 174 1.67 -24.60 7.08
N SER A 175 1.38 -25.67 6.34
CA SER A 175 1.80 -25.86 4.93
C SER A 175 0.94 -25.11 3.93
N PHE A 176 -0.13 -24.44 4.37
CA PHE A 176 -1.06 -23.72 3.51
C PHE A 176 -0.36 -22.64 2.68
N ARG A 177 0.68 -21.98 3.22
CA ARG A 177 1.50 -21.00 2.53
C ARG A 177 2.22 -21.53 1.28
N ASP A 178 2.46 -22.83 1.18
CA ASP A 178 3.19 -23.45 0.07
C ASP A 178 2.25 -23.84 -1.08
N HIS A 179 0.96 -24.10 -0.75
CA HIS A 179 -0.10 -24.44 -1.69
C HIS A 179 -1.41 -23.75 -1.29
N PRO A 180 -1.51 -22.40 -1.48
CA PRO A 180 -2.70 -21.66 -1.09
C PRO A 180 -3.92 -22.04 -1.97
N ILE A 181 -5.05 -22.28 -1.32
CA ILE A 181 -6.34 -22.58 -1.93
C ILE A 181 -7.30 -21.48 -1.52
N GLY A 182 -7.87 -20.75 -2.47
CA GLY A 182 -8.80 -19.65 -2.24
C GLY A 182 -10.06 -19.80 -3.08
N THR A 183 -10.86 -18.75 -3.06
CA THR A 183 -12.10 -18.61 -3.86
C THR A 183 -11.92 -17.61 -5.01
N GLY A 184 -10.72 -17.04 -5.16
CA GLY A 184 -10.43 -15.94 -6.08
C GLY A 184 -10.40 -16.32 -7.55
N PRO A 185 -10.21 -15.33 -8.46
CA PRO A 185 -10.26 -15.53 -9.90
C PRO A 185 -9.12 -16.39 -10.45
N TYR A 186 -8.05 -16.61 -9.69
CA TYR A 186 -6.91 -17.39 -10.15
C TYR A 186 -6.47 -18.42 -9.10
N ARG A 187 -6.08 -19.61 -9.60
CA ARG A 187 -5.50 -20.70 -8.80
C ARG A 187 -3.99 -20.57 -8.78
N PHE A 188 -3.39 -20.81 -7.62
CA PHE A 188 -1.94 -20.91 -7.48
C PHE A 188 -1.41 -22.13 -8.26
N VAL A 189 -0.33 -21.92 -9.03
CA VAL A 189 0.37 -22.97 -9.77
C VAL A 189 1.75 -23.20 -9.18
N SER A 190 2.59 -22.17 -9.13
CA SER A 190 3.97 -22.28 -8.64
C SER A 190 4.52 -20.95 -8.15
N TYR A 191 5.52 -21.02 -7.29
CA TYR A 191 6.36 -19.91 -6.89
C TYR A 191 7.84 -20.29 -7.03
N ALA A 192 8.54 -19.64 -7.94
CA ALA A 192 9.99 -19.70 -8.05
C ALA A 192 10.56 -18.45 -7.34
N THR A 193 11.25 -18.67 -6.22
CA THR A 193 11.82 -17.59 -5.39
C THR A 193 12.69 -16.66 -6.24
N ASP A 194 12.52 -15.35 -6.05
CA ASP A 194 13.22 -14.27 -6.74
C ASP A 194 13.08 -14.27 -8.29
N ASP A 195 12.15 -15.06 -8.83
CA ASP A 195 11.87 -15.10 -10.27
C ASP A 195 10.40 -14.76 -10.56
N ARG A 196 9.46 -15.63 -10.17
CA ARG A 196 8.04 -15.41 -10.51
C ARG A 196 7.06 -16.24 -9.68
N ILE A 197 5.80 -15.78 -9.69
CA ILE A 197 4.63 -16.53 -9.24
C ILE A 197 3.76 -16.79 -10.48
N GLU A 198 3.32 -18.04 -10.65
CA GLU A 198 2.43 -18.43 -11.74
C GLU A 198 1.04 -18.74 -11.19
N LEU A 199 0.03 -18.13 -11.80
CA LEU A 199 -1.36 -18.30 -11.46
C LEU A 199 -2.16 -18.70 -12.71
N ALA A 200 -3.01 -19.72 -12.59
CA ALA A 200 -3.91 -20.16 -13.66
C ALA A 200 -5.34 -19.66 -13.43
N ARG A 201 -6.05 -19.34 -14.48
CA ARG A 201 -7.45 -18.95 -14.41
C ARG A 201 -8.31 -19.99 -13.68
N PHE A 202 -9.25 -19.52 -12.87
CA PHE A 202 -10.30 -20.33 -12.29
C PHE A 202 -11.60 -20.11 -13.07
N ASP A 203 -11.96 -21.10 -13.91
CA ASP A 203 -13.08 -20.97 -14.84
C ASP A 203 -14.44 -20.88 -14.11
N ASP A 204 -14.57 -21.51 -12.94
CA ASP A 204 -15.80 -21.54 -12.12
C ASP A 204 -15.84 -20.39 -11.08
N TYR A 205 -15.09 -19.32 -11.31
CA TYR A 205 -15.07 -18.18 -10.41
C TYR A 205 -16.47 -17.53 -10.33
N PHE A 206 -17.02 -17.39 -9.13
CA PHE A 206 -18.38 -16.89 -8.90
C PHE A 206 -18.58 -15.43 -9.38
N GLY A 207 -17.52 -14.64 -9.45
CA GLY A 207 -17.51 -13.26 -9.95
C GLY A 207 -17.41 -13.15 -11.48
N GLY A 208 -17.54 -14.26 -12.21
CA GLY A 208 -17.39 -14.36 -13.66
C GLY A 208 -15.98 -14.81 -14.08
N ARG A 209 -15.93 -15.60 -15.14
CA ARG A 209 -14.70 -16.16 -15.69
C ARG A 209 -13.70 -15.04 -16.06
N PRO A 210 -12.43 -15.08 -15.60
CA PRO A 210 -11.41 -14.13 -16.02
C PRO A 210 -11.19 -14.11 -17.54
N GLN A 211 -10.90 -12.94 -18.11
CA GLN A 211 -10.76 -12.72 -19.54
C GLN A 211 -9.44 -13.24 -20.12
N ASN A 212 -8.42 -13.43 -19.26
CA ASN A 212 -7.12 -14.01 -19.64
C ASN A 212 -6.96 -15.42 -19.05
N ASP A 213 -5.97 -16.18 -19.54
CA ASP A 213 -5.79 -17.59 -19.16
C ASP A 213 -4.97 -17.76 -17.87
N GLY A 214 -4.34 -16.70 -17.38
CA GLY A 214 -3.55 -16.72 -16.17
C GLY A 214 -2.63 -15.53 -16.06
N LEU A 215 -1.88 -15.48 -14.96
CA LEU A 215 -0.95 -14.40 -14.63
C LEU A 215 0.42 -14.96 -14.30
N ILE A 216 1.46 -14.24 -14.70
CA ILE A 216 2.83 -14.40 -14.21
C ILE A 216 3.19 -13.10 -13.49
N LEU A 217 3.30 -13.14 -12.16
CA LEU A 217 3.85 -12.03 -11.39
C LEU A 217 5.37 -12.16 -11.42
N ARG A 218 6.02 -11.38 -12.28
CA ARG A 218 7.47 -11.43 -12.51
C ARG A 218 8.20 -10.51 -11.54
N ILE A 219 9.15 -11.06 -10.79
CA ILE A 219 9.92 -10.33 -9.79
C ILE A 219 11.11 -9.66 -10.47
N VAL A 220 11.11 -8.34 -10.49
CA VAL A 220 12.19 -7.49 -11.00
C VAL A 220 12.40 -6.33 -10.03
N PRO A 221 13.38 -6.39 -9.10
CA PRO A 221 13.56 -5.40 -8.03
C PRO A 221 13.89 -3.98 -8.52
N ASP A 222 14.63 -3.86 -9.61
CA ASP A 222 15.06 -2.58 -10.18
C ASP A 222 13.98 -1.98 -11.09
N ASP A 223 13.61 -0.73 -10.86
CA ASP A 223 12.54 -0.04 -11.58
C ASP A 223 12.93 0.37 -13.02
N ILE A 224 14.21 0.65 -13.27
CA ILE A 224 14.74 0.89 -14.62
C ILE A 224 14.60 -0.39 -15.44
N MET A 225 14.96 -1.53 -14.85
CA MET A 225 14.83 -2.83 -15.51
C MET A 225 13.37 -3.16 -15.79
N ARG A 226 12.43 -2.89 -14.86
CA ARG A 226 10.98 -3.07 -15.11
C ARG A 226 10.51 -2.20 -16.29
N GLY A 227 10.97 -0.95 -16.38
CA GLY A 227 10.68 -0.08 -17.52
C GLY A 227 11.23 -0.62 -18.84
N LEU A 228 12.43 -1.18 -18.85
CA LEU A 228 13.04 -1.81 -20.03
C LEU A 228 12.30 -3.08 -20.46
N GLU A 229 11.87 -3.91 -19.51
CA GLU A 229 11.10 -5.13 -19.77
C GLU A 229 9.72 -4.80 -20.41
N LEU A 230 9.06 -3.73 -19.98
CA LEU A 230 7.84 -3.21 -20.62
C LEU A 230 8.10 -2.82 -22.08
N ARG A 231 9.14 -2.01 -22.35
CA ARG A 231 9.52 -1.62 -23.73
C ARG A 231 9.86 -2.81 -24.61
N LYS A 232 10.56 -3.79 -24.06
CA LYS A 232 10.96 -5.01 -24.77
C LYS A 232 9.77 -5.95 -25.03
N GLY A 233 8.64 -5.79 -24.32
CA GLY A 233 7.47 -6.66 -24.44
C GLY A 233 7.61 -8.01 -23.72
N THR A 234 8.56 -8.14 -22.78
CA THR A 234 8.70 -9.30 -21.90
C THR A 234 7.88 -9.16 -20.62
N MET A 235 7.31 -7.98 -20.41
CA MET A 235 6.38 -7.61 -19.34
C MET A 235 5.21 -6.85 -19.96
N ASP A 236 3.98 -7.12 -19.52
CA ASP A 236 2.77 -6.54 -20.09
C ASP A 236 2.28 -5.31 -19.32
N ILE A 237 2.41 -5.31 -17.99
CA ILE A 237 1.90 -4.26 -17.11
C ILE A 237 2.73 -4.14 -15.83
N VAL A 238 2.92 -2.89 -15.35
CA VAL A 238 3.44 -2.54 -14.02
C VAL A 238 2.50 -1.55 -13.36
N VAL A 239 2.17 -1.78 -12.09
CA VAL A 239 1.27 -0.94 -11.29
C VAL A 239 2.02 -0.36 -10.09
N ASN A 240 2.12 0.97 -10.01
CA ASN A 240 2.73 1.75 -8.90
C ASN A 240 4.23 1.57 -8.65
N ASP A 241 4.88 0.64 -9.29
CA ASP A 241 6.24 0.19 -8.98
C ASP A 241 7.31 0.79 -9.93
N LEU A 242 7.08 2.01 -10.42
CA LEU A 242 8.01 2.77 -11.25
C LEU A 242 8.24 4.17 -10.66
N ALA A 243 9.48 4.65 -10.70
CA ALA A 243 9.79 6.03 -10.32
C ALA A 243 9.10 7.04 -11.25
N PRO A 244 8.74 8.25 -10.76
CA PRO A 244 8.03 9.25 -11.55
C PRO A 244 8.69 9.60 -12.89
N ASP A 245 10.02 9.71 -12.94
CA ASP A 245 10.76 10.01 -14.17
C ASP A 245 10.69 8.86 -15.18
N ILE A 246 10.68 7.61 -14.71
CA ILE A 246 10.51 6.43 -15.58
C ILE A 246 9.08 6.42 -16.13
N VAL A 247 8.06 6.65 -15.29
CA VAL A 247 6.66 6.77 -15.75
C VAL A 247 6.52 7.86 -16.80
N TYR A 248 7.15 9.02 -16.58
CA TYR A 248 7.14 10.13 -17.54
C TYR A 248 7.75 9.72 -18.88
N GLN A 249 8.93 9.06 -18.87
CA GLN A 249 9.59 8.58 -20.08
C GLN A 249 8.77 7.53 -20.83
N LEU A 250 8.19 6.57 -20.10
CA LEU A 250 7.37 5.51 -20.69
C LEU A 250 6.04 6.05 -21.25
N GLY A 251 5.49 7.10 -20.65
CA GLY A 251 4.28 7.76 -21.14
C GLY A 251 4.43 8.47 -22.50
N HIS A 252 5.67 8.63 -23.01
CA HIS A 252 5.96 9.14 -24.36
C HIS A 252 6.28 8.03 -25.38
N ASP A 253 6.27 6.78 -24.94
CA ASP A 253 6.51 5.62 -25.81
C ASP A 253 5.21 5.24 -26.53
N PRO A 254 5.17 5.21 -27.88
CA PRO A 254 3.94 4.93 -28.63
C PRO A 254 3.42 3.49 -28.45
N ASP A 255 4.26 2.56 -27.99
CA ASP A 255 3.88 1.17 -27.75
C ASP A 255 3.32 0.94 -26.33
N LEU A 256 3.32 1.99 -25.50
CA LEU A 256 2.88 1.94 -24.11
C LEU A 256 1.72 2.90 -23.85
N GLN A 257 0.90 2.56 -22.88
CA GLN A 257 -0.19 3.40 -22.39
C GLN A 257 -0.10 3.61 -20.88
N LEU A 258 -0.60 4.75 -20.43
CA LEU A 258 -0.56 5.18 -19.04
C LEU A 258 -1.99 5.37 -18.51
N VAL A 259 -2.34 4.64 -17.46
CA VAL A 259 -3.60 4.80 -16.73
C VAL A 259 -3.31 5.39 -15.36
N LYS A 260 -4.03 6.43 -14.96
CA LYS A 260 -3.89 7.11 -13.67
C LYS A 260 -5.21 7.09 -12.91
N ALA A 261 -5.13 6.97 -11.58
CA ALA A 261 -6.28 7.10 -10.69
C ALA A 261 -5.84 7.77 -9.37
N PRO A 262 -6.76 8.44 -8.65
CA PRO A 262 -6.48 8.92 -7.30
C PRO A 262 -6.06 7.76 -6.39
N GLY A 263 -4.99 7.94 -5.61
CA GLY A 263 -4.54 6.96 -4.64
C GLY A 263 -4.85 7.35 -3.20
N VAL A 264 -4.59 6.43 -2.30
CA VAL A 264 -4.86 6.55 -0.86
C VAL A 264 -3.61 6.61 0.01
N ASP A 265 -2.45 6.58 -0.61
CA ASP A 265 -1.17 6.71 0.09
C ASP A 265 -0.92 8.17 0.45
N TYR A 266 -0.70 8.44 1.73
CA TYR A 266 -0.56 9.79 2.27
C TYR A 266 0.87 10.05 2.75
N GLN A 267 1.57 11.01 2.13
CA GLN A 267 2.90 11.47 2.52
C GLN A 267 2.79 12.70 3.43
N TYR A 268 3.60 12.73 4.49
CA TYR A 268 3.57 13.80 5.49
C TYR A 268 4.93 14.02 6.16
N ILE A 269 5.06 15.18 6.80
CA ILE A 269 6.10 15.43 7.81
C ILE A 269 5.43 15.35 9.18
N GLY A 270 5.86 14.38 9.99
CA GLY A 270 5.43 14.23 11.37
C GLY A 270 6.22 15.17 12.29
N VAL A 271 5.52 15.75 13.25
CA VAL A 271 6.05 16.77 14.16
C VAL A 271 6.07 16.24 15.59
N ASN A 272 7.16 16.42 16.32
CA ASN A 272 7.24 16.13 17.75
C ASN A 272 6.69 17.31 18.54
N LEU A 273 5.48 17.20 19.04
CA LEU A 273 4.81 18.27 19.78
C LEU A 273 5.32 18.45 21.22
N ARG A 274 6.26 17.61 21.67
CA ARG A 274 6.99 17.81 22.92
C ARG A 274 8.24 18.69 22.74
N ASP A 275 8.63 18.98 21.49
CA ASP A 275 9.73 19.88 21.19
C ASP A 275 9.33 21.33 21.52
N PRO A 276 10.14 22.11 22.28
CA PRO A 276 9.80 23.46 22.67
C PRO A 276 9.52 24.45 21.53
N ILE A 277 10.14 24.25 20.36
CA ILE A 277 9.91 25.06 19.17
C ILE A 277 8.61 24.64 18.49
N LEU A 278 8.43 23.32 18.32
CA LEU A 278 7.36 22.72 17.52
C LEU A 278 6.03 22.58 18.27
N GLN A 279 5.99 22.72 19.61
CA GLN A 279 4.74 22.87 20.33
C GLN A 279 3.98 24.14 19.98
N ASN A 280 4.66 25.18 19.46
CA ASN A 280 4.02 26.40 18.99
C ASN A 280 3.32 26.15 17.63
N LYS A 281 1.99 26.28 17.63
CA LYS A 281 1.16 26.07 16.44
C LYS A 281 1.55 26.98 15.26
N LEU A 282 1.93 28.25 15.55
CA LEU A 282 2.31 29.19 14.51
C LEU A 282 3.57 28.76 13.75
N VAL A 283 4.52 28.12 14.45
CA VAL A 283 5.73 27.56 13.82
C VAL A 283 5.35 26.42 12.86
N ARG A 284 4.46 25.53 13.26
CA ARG A 284 4.00 24.42 12.42
C ARG A 284 3.26 24.93 11.18
N GLN A 285 2.39 25.92 11.36
CA GLN A 285 1.68 26.58 10.26
C GLN A 285 2.64 27.35 9.33
N ALA A 286 3.68 27.97 9.88
CA ALA A 286 4.74 28.60 9.08
C ALA A 286 5.49 27.60 8.21
N ILE A 287 5.90 26.45 8.79
CA ILE A 287 6.53 25.37 8.02
C ILE A 287 5.59 24.88 6.91
N ALA A 288 4.31 24.69 7.24
CA ALA A 288 3.31 24.26 6.26
C ALA A 288 3.13 25.26 5.11
N SER A 289 3.15 26.57 5.39
CA SER A 289 3.02 27.61 4.37
C SER A 289 4.31 27.87 3.58
N ALA A 290 5.47 27.45 4.10
CA ALA A 290 6.76 27.66 3.45
C ALA A 290 7.09 26.59 2.39
N ILE A 291 6.40 25.44 2.36
CA ILE A 291 6.70 24.33 1.45
C ILE A 291 5.89 24.48 0.15
N ASP A 292 6.59 24.63 -0.98
CA ASP A 292 6.00 24.63 -2.33
C ASP A 292 5.70 23.18 -2.78
N ARG A 293 4.53 22.68 -2.37
CA ARG A 293 4.09 21.34 -2.71
C ARG A 293 3.76 21.18 -4.17
N ASP A 294 3.21 22.23 -4.78
CA ASP A 294 2.77 22.20 -6.18
C ASP A 294 3.98 22.10 -7.10
N ALA A 295 5.06 22.85 -6.84
CA ALA A 295 6.32 22.71 -7.58
C ALA A 295 6.94 21.30 -7.41
N ILE A 296 6.91 20.73 -6.19
CA ILE A 296 7.40 19.37 -5.96
C ILE A 296 6.55 18.35 -6.73
N ILE A 297 5.23 18.48 -6.70
CA ILE A 297 4.31 17.59 -7.41
C ILE A 297 4.53 17.67 -8.92
N GLU A 298 4.64 18.88 -9.47
CA GLU A 298 4.81 19.08 -10.91
C GLU A 298 6.18 18.59 -11.39
N HIS A 299 7.27 19.04 -10.75
CA HIS A 299 8.61 18.86 -11.29
C HIS A 299 9.31 17.59 -10.83
N LEU A 300 9.18 17.19 -9.56
CA LEU A 300 9.81 15.96 -9.06
C LEU A 300 8.88 14.75 -9.18
N ARG A 301 7.59 14.92 -8.94
CA ARG A 301 6.63 13.83 -9.00
C ARG A 301 5.93 13.69 -10.35
N ARG A 302 6.24 14.54 -11.32
CA ARG A 302 5.69 14.51 -12.68
C ARG A 302 4.16 14.51 -12.70
N GLY A 303 3.53 15.23 -11.77
CA GLY A 303 2.07 15.24 -11.61
C GLY A 303 1.47 13.97 -11.05
N LEU A 304 2.28 13.06 -10.48
CA LEU A 304 1.83 11.79 -9.90
C LEU A 304 1.55 11.90 -8.40
N ALA A 305 0.93 12.99 -8.01
CA ALA A 305 0.39 13.22 -6.68
C ALA A 305 -0.65 14.35 -6.72
N ILE A 306 -1.46 14.46 -5.68
CA ILE A 306 -2.35 15.61 -5.43
C ILE A 306 -2.07 16.17 -4.04
N HIS A 307 -2.21 17.48 -3.87
CA HIS A 307 -1.99 18.17 -2.60
C HIS A 307 -2.90 17.58 -1.51
N ALA A 308 -2.33 17.30 -0.34
CA ALA A 308 -3.07 16.75 0.80
C ALA A 308 -3.39 17.85 1.83
N THR A 309 -4.64 17.85 2.30
CA THR A 309 -5.12 18.76 3.35
C THR A 309 -5.25 18.07 4.71
N GLY A 310 -5.10 16.75 4.76
CA GLY A 310 -5.19 15.93 5.96
C GLY A 310 -4.87 14.46 5.66
N ILE A 311 -5.07 13.58 6.62
CA ILE A 311 -4.74 12.16 6.44
C ILE A 311 -5.73 11.42 5.54
N LEU A 312 -7.03 11.79 5.56
CA LEU A 312 -8.06 11.14 4.74
C LEU A 312 -8.01 11.65 3.31
N PRO A 313 -7.91 10.78 2.29
CA PRO A 313 -7.88 11.18 0.89
C PRO A 313 -9.27 11.64 0.40
N PRO A 314 -9.36 12.48 -0.66
CA PRO A 314 -10.62 12.99 -1.20
C PRO A 314 -11.63 11.92 -1.64
N VAL A 315 -11.16 10.71 -1.98
CA VAL A 315 -12.01 9.57 -2.33
C VAL A 315 -12.69 8.94 -1.12
N SER A 316 -12.20 9.22 0.11
CA SER A 316 -12.81 8.68 1.34
C SER A 316 -14.19 9.25 1.56
N TRP A 317 -15.13 8.38 1.91
CA TRP A 317 -16.50 8.78 2.26
C TRP A 317 -16.57 9.76 3.44
N ALA A 318 -15.56 9.76 4.32
CA ALA A 318 -15.46 10.64 5.49
C ALA A 318 -14.58 11.88 5.27
N PHE A 319 -14.07 12.10 4.04
CA PHE A 319 -13.26 13.27 3.73
C PHE A 319 -14.05 14.57 3.92
N SER A 320 -13.41 15.57 4.53
CA SER A 320 -13.94 16.93 4.67
C SER A 320 -13.09 17.91 3.86
N PRO A 321 -13.66 18.60 2.85
CA PRO A 321 -12.96 19.69 2.16
C PRO A 321 -12.94 21.00 2.96
N ALA A 322 -13.75 21.11 4.02
CA ALA A 322 -13.91 22.33 4.84
C ALA A 322 -12.84 22.38 5.95
N VAL A 323 -11.57 22.33 5.59
CA VAL A 323 -10.43 22.36 6.50
C VAL A 323 -9.47 23.50 6.13
N ALA A 324 -8.64 23.94 7.09
CA ALA A 324 -7.59 24.91 6.80
C ALA A 324 -6.58 24.34 5.80
N GLU A 325 -6.31 25.07 4.74
CA GLU A 325 -5.33 24.76 3.73
C GLU A 325 -4.16 25.74 3.82
N PHE A 326 -2.95 25.24 3.97
CA PHE A 326 -1.72 26.03 3.99
C PHE A 326 -1.11 26.01 2.59
N LYS A 327 -1.50 26.96 1.75
CA LYS A 327 -0.88 27.17 0.42
C LYS A 327 0.55 27.69 0.58
N TYR A 328 1.35 27.50 -0.45
CA TYR A 328 2.69 28.07 -0.49
C TYR A 328 2.62 29.60 -0.45
N ASP A 329 3.06 30.16 0.66
CA ASP A 329 3.10 31.60 0.93
C ASP A 329 4.26 31.92 1.86
N PRO A 330 5.47 32.15 1.32
CA PRO A 330 6.64 32.49 2.13
C PRO A 330 6.51 33.79 2.93
N ALA A 331 5.71 34.76 2.44
CA ALA A 331 5.46 35.99 3.17
C ALA A 331 4.65 35.68 4.45
N ARG A 332 3.57 34.94 4.30
CA ARG A 332 2.75 34.49 5.43
C ARG A 332 3.55 33.62 6.42
N ALA A 333 4.43 32.76 5.90
CA ALA A 333 5.29 31.95 6.76
C ALA A 333 6.22 32.82 7.64
N ARG A 334 6.83 33.86 7.07
CA ARG A 334 7.63 34.82 7.85
C ARG A 334 6.82 35.57 8.89
N GLU A 335 5.61 36.03 8.55
CA GLU A 335 4.72 36.68 9.51
C GLU A 335 4.36 35.74 10.70
N LEU A 336 4.08 34.48 10.43
CA LEU A 336 3.79 33.48 11.46
C LEU A 336 4.97 33.22 12.36
N LEU A 337 6.20 33.21 11.81
CA LEU A 337 7.44 33.09 12.60
C LEU A 337 7.65 34.32 13.49
N ASP A 338 7.41 35.52 12.96
CA ASP A 338 7.48 36.76 13.76
C ASP A 338 6.49 36.77 14.91
N GLN A 339 5.24 36.36 14.66
CA GLN A 339 4.18 36.21 15.71
C GLN A 339 4.55 35.12 16.72
N ALA A 340 5.25 34.07 16.30
CA ALA A 340 5.75 33.00 17.15
C ALA A 340 6.96 33.42 17.99
N GLY A 341 7.52 34.63 17.78
CA GLY A 341 8.69 35.15 18.48
C GLY A 341 10.04 34.89 17.79
N TYR A 342 10.04 34.24 16.64
CA TYR A 342 11.24 33.97 15.84
C TYR A 342 11.44 35.03 14.76
N ARG A 343 11.77 36.25 15.22
CA ARG A 343 12.01 37.40 14.34
C ARG A 343 13.33 37.26 13.60
N ASP A 344 13.37 37.84 12.42
CA ASP A 344 14.60 38.00 11.66
C ASP A 344 15.49 39.02 12.37
N SER A 345 16.69 38.63 12.74
CA SER A 345 17.62 39.46 13.54
C SER A 345 18.57 40.27 12.68
N ASP A 346 18.79 39.88 11.41
CA ASP A 346 19.76 40.49 10.50
C ASP A 346 19.14 40.98 9.17
N GLY A 347 17.79 40.93 9.09
CA GLY A 347 17.02 41.28 7.88
C GLY A 347 17.44 40.37 6.74
N ASP A 348 17.20 40.14 5.70
CA ASP A 348 17.59 39.20 4.62
C ASP A 348 19.04 38.68 4.67
N GLY A 349 19.69 38.69 5.87
CA GLY A 349 21.02 38.18 6.13
C GLY A 349 21.09 36.65 6.25
N PRO A 350 22.29 36.08 6.44
CA PRO A 350 22.47 34.63 6.45
C PRO A 350 22.08 33.93 7.79
N ALA A 351 21.81 34.71 8.86
CA ALA A 351 21.49 34.12 10.16
C ALA A 351 20.08 33.50 10.17
N PRO A 352 19.94 32.21 10.46
CA PRO A 352 18.61 31.62 10.50
C PRO A 352 17.82 32.06 11.73
N ARG A 353 16.50 32.24 11.60
CA ARG A 353 15.58 32.54 12.70
C ARG A 353 15.47 31.38 13.69
N LEU A 354 15.56 30.13 13.19
CA LEU A 354 15.56 28.91 13.99
C LEU A 354 16.19 27.74 13.25
N HIS A 355 16.57 26.73 14.02
CA HIS A 355 17.15 25.48 13.52
C HIS A 355 16.23 24.32 13.82
N LEU A 356 16.00 23.45 12.82
CA LEU A 356 15.24 22.22 12.95
C LEU A 356 15.99 21.04 12.31
N SER A 357 15.69 19.84 12.73
CA SER A 357 16.21 18.61 12.12
C SER A 357 15.07 17.75 11.56
N LEU A 358 15.29 17.18 10.38
CA LEU A 358 14.37 16.26 9.70
C LEU A 358 15.03 14.89 9.55
N LYS A 359 14.43 13.86 10.14
CA LYS A 359 14.83 12.46 9.93
C LYS A 359 14.02 11.82 8.79
N MET A 360 14.71 11.07 7.91
CA MET A 360 14.09 10.43 6.77
C MET A 360 14.84 9.17 6.33
N SER A 361 14.22 8.37 5.46
CA SER A 361 14.88 7.22 4.86
C SER A 361 15.95 7.64 3.84
N ASN A 362 16.93 6.76 3.61
CA ASN A 362 18.05 6.99 2.68
C ASN A 362 17.71 6.74 1.19
N ILE A 363 16.42 6.60 0.85
CA ILE A 363 15.96 6.45 -0.54
C ILE A 363 16.27 7.75 -1.30
N GLU A 364 16.89 7.62 -2.49
CA GLU A 364 17.37 8.76 -3.29
C GLU A 364 16.26 9.77 -3.60
N PHE A 365 15.11 9.28 -4.05
CA PHE A 365 13.97 10.14 -4.37
C PHE A 365 13.49 10.96 -3.16
N ASN A 366 13.53 10.38 -1.96
CA ASN A 366 13.18 11.10 -0.73
C ASN A 366 14.22 12.18 -0.40
N ARG A 367 15.51 11.93 -0.68
CA ARG A 367 16.57 12.94 -0.51
C ARG A 367 16.39 14.14 -1.42
N LEU A 368 16.02 13.91 -2.70
CA LEU A 368 15.73 14.99 -3.64
C LEU A 368 14.56 15.86 -3.15
N GLN A 369 13.48 15.25 -2.70
CA GLN A 369 12.34 15.98 -2.14
C GLN A 369 12.74 16.79 -0.89
N ALA A 370 13.52 16.20 0.00
CA ALA A 370 13.98 16.89 1.22
C ALA A 370 14.90 18.07 0.91
N SER A 371 15.72 18.00 -0.13
CA SER A 371 16.57 19.14 -0.55
C SER A 371 15.73 20.33 -1.02
N VAL A 372 14.63 20.08 -1.73
CA VAL A 372 13.70 21.16 -2.12
C VAL A 372 12.99 21.74 -0.90
N ILE A 373 12.51 20.91 0.00
CA ILE A 373 11.88 21.36 1.26
C ILE A 373 12.88 22.16 2.10
N GLN A 374 14.12 21.72 2.20
CA GLN A 374 15.19 22.43 2.90
C GLN A 374 15.41 23.83 2.34
N GLU A 375 15.45 23.95 1.00
CA GLU A 375 15.59 25.23 0.33
C GLU A 375 14.36 26.13 0.55
N ASN A 376 13.15 25.58 0.44
CA ASN A 376 11.93 26.34 0.73
C ASN A 376 11.94 26.91 2.16
N LEU A 377 12.32 26.10 3.15
CA LEU A 377 12.39 26.53 4.55
C LEU A 377 13.50 27.56 4.77
N ARG A 378 14.63 27.45 4.07
CA ARG A 378 15.74 28.42 4.13
C ARG A 378 15.27 29.82 3.69
N THR A 379 14.42 29.92 2.67
CA THR A 379 13.91 31.22 2.17
C THR A 379 13.08 32.00 3.20
N VAL A 380 12.60 31.33 4.23
CA VAL A 380 11.84 31.95 5.34
C VAL A 380 12.63 32.02 6.64
N GLY A 381 13.93 31.71 6.59
CA GLY A 381 14.85 31.80 7.74
C GLY A 381 14.86 30.53 8.63
N ILE A 382 14.35 29.38 8.18
CA ILE A 382 14.44 28.12 8.89
C ILE A 382 15.59 27.29 8.35
N ALA A 383 16.64 27.07 9.17
CA ALA A 383 17.71 26.15 8.85
C ALA A 383 17.28 24.72 9.16
N LEU A 384 17.16 23.86 8.12
CA LEU A 384 16.78 22.46 8.25
C LEU A 384 18.00 21.55 8.10
N ASP A 385 18.32 20.78 9.14
CA ASP A 385 19.33 19.70 9.12
C ASP A 385 18.67 18.38 8.69
N VAL A 386 18.92 17.94 7.46
CA VAL A 386 18.36 16.71 6.90
C VAL A 386 19.26 15.53 7.23
N ARG A 387 18.73 14.56 7.97
CA ARG A 387 19.42 13.33 8.43
C ARG A 387 18.79 12.09 7.83
N THR A 388 19.58 11.34 7.07
CA THR A 388 19.12 10.12 6.39
C THR A 388 19.55 8.86 7.16
N TYR A 389 18.64 7.89 7.22
CA TYR A 389 18.84 6.62 7.93
C TYR A 389 18.32 5.45 7.08
N GLU A 390 18.81 4.26 7.36
CA GLU A 390 18.15 3.03 6.97
C GLU A 390 16.77 2.96 7.64
N PHE A 391 15.77 2.37 6.94
CA PHE A 391 14.37 2.47 7.36
C PHE A 391 14.10 1.94 8.78
N ALA A 392 14.67 0.78 9.16
CA ALA A 392 14.44 0.21 10.49
C ALA A 392 14.99 1.11 11.60
N THR A 393 16.15 1.75 11.38
CA THR A 393 16.74 2.72 12.29
C THR A 393 15.88 3.99 12.41
N LEU A 394 15.45 4.55 11.29
CA LEU A 394 14.51 5.67 11.28
C LEU A 394 13.25 5.35 12.08
N TYR A 395 12.64 4.20 11.78
CA TYR A 395 11.39 3.80 12.41
C TYR A 395 11.52 3.56 13.90
N ALA A 396 12.64 2.96 14.35
CA ALA A 396 12.95 2.79 15.77
C ALA A 396 13.08 4.13 16.48
N ASP A 397 13.74 5.12 15.88
CA ASP A 397 13.85 6.48 16.43
C ASP A 397 12.50 7.18 16.51
N VAL A 398 11.66 7.04 15.48
CA VAL A 398 10.30 7.59 15.46
C VAL A 398 9.44 7.00 16.58
N LEU A 399 9.51 5.68 16.81
CA LEU A 399 8.78 5.02 17.89
C LEU A 399 9.25 5.46 19.30
N LYS A 400 10.53 5.82 19.45
CA LYS A 400 11.09 6.33 20.71
C LYS A 400 10.89 7.84 20.91
N GLY A 401 10.39 8.55 19.89
CA GLY A 401 10.26 10.01 19.89
C GLY A 401 11.59 10.76 19.75
N ASN A 402 12.63 10.14 19.22
CA ASN A 402 13.97 10.72 19.03
C ASN A 402 14.05 11.52 17.73
N PHE A 403 13.24 12.56 17.59
CA PHE A 403 13.19 13.43 16.42
C PHE A 403 12.58 14.78 16.78
N GLN A 404 12.81 15.79 15.94
CA GLN A 404 12.01 17.03 15.88
C GLN A 404 10.97 16.88 14.76
N LEU A 405 11.45 16.60 13.54
CA LEU A 405 10.62 16.28 12.37
C LEU A 405 11.03 14.93 11.79
N PHE A 406 10.09 14.22 11.22
CA PHE A 406 10.37 13.03 10.41
C PHE A 406 9.43 12.99 9.18
N THR A 407 9.83 12.33 8.12
CA THR A 407 8.90 12.06 7.00
C THR A 407 8.70 10.56 6.82
N LEU A 408 7.44 10.18 6.71
CA LEU A 408 6.98 8.83 6.41
C LEU A 408 5.74 8.92 5.50
N GLN A 409 5.28 7.77 5.05
CA GLN A 409 4.05 7.61 4.29
C GLN A 409 3.10 6.67 5.04
N TRP A 410 1.83 7.01 5.08
CA TRP A 410 0.77 6.07 5.39
C TRP A 410 0.32 5.41 4.09
N VAL A 411 0.44 4.09 4.01
CA VAL A 411 0.02 3.28 2.88
C VAL A 411 -1.40 2.80 3.12
N GLY A 412 -2.24 2.89 2.10
CA GLY A 412 -3.58 2.31 2.14
C GLY A 412 -4.52 2.97 3.16
N VAL A 413 -4.57 4.31 3.22
CA VAL A 413 -5.51 5.03 4.10
C VAL A 413 -6.93 4.85 3.59
N SER A 414 -7.61 3.83 4.07
CA SER A 414 -8.92 3.38 3.57
C SER A 414 -10.07 3.56 4.57
N ASP A 415 -9.79 3.79 5.85
CA ASP A 415 -10.82 3.92 6.89
C ASP A 415 -10.57 5.17 7.76
N PRO A 416 -11.64 5.92 8.14
CA PRO A 416 -11.51 7.11 8.98
C PRO A 416 -11.03 6.81 10.42
N ASP A 417 -11.01 5.55 10.88
CA ASP A 417 -10.36 5.17 12.16
C ASP A 417 -8.87 5.51 12.19
N MET A 418 -8.26 5.78 11.04
CA MET A 418 -6.91 6.35 10.98
C MET A 418 -6.79 7.64 11.78
N LEU A 419 -7.84 8.46 11.89
CA LEU A 419 -7.85 9.66 12.75
C LEU A 419 -7.63 9.28 14.21
N ARG A 420 -8.32 8.24 14.71
CA ARG A 420 -8.14 7.73 16.09
C ARG A 420 -6.74 7.15 16.25
N ARG A 421 -6.33 6.25 15.37
CA ARG A 421 -5.06 5.52 15.46
C ARG A 421 -3.85 6.46 15.48
N VAL A 422 -3.93 7.59 14.77
CA VAL A 422 -2.80 8.51 14.55
C VAL A 422 -2.84 9.74 15.44
N PHE A 423 -4.03 10.22 15.86
CA PHE A 423 -4.12 11.52 16.55
C PHE A 423 -4.79 11.47 17.93
N HIS A 424 -5.50 10.39 18.28
CA HIS A 424 -6.09 10.29 19.61
C HIS A 424 -5.03 10.17 20.70
N SER A 425 -5.16 10.89 21.81
CA SER A 425 -4.16 10.93 22.89
C SER A 425 -3.86 9.57 23.52
N LYS A 426 -4.84 8.65 23.59
CA LYS A 426 -4.63 7.27 24.08
C LYS A 426 -3.85 6.36 23.11
N GLN A 427 -3.54 6.84 21.92
CA GLN A 427 -2.82 6.07 20.89
C GLN A 427 -1.35 6.44 20.77
N MET A 428 -0.74 6.96 21.81
CA MET A 428 0.70 7.23 21.84
C MET A 428 1.52 5.92 21.87
N PRO A 429 2.76 5.93 21.33
CA PRO A 429 3.67 4.81 21.45
C PRO A 429 3.91 4.41 22.93
N PRO A 430 4.09 3.13 23.26
CA PRO A 430 4.21 1.99 22.33
C PRO A 430 2.87 1.40 21.85
N ASN A 431 1.73 1.86 22.39
CA ASN A 431 0.43 1.22 22.22
C ASN A 431 -0.32 1.66 20.95
N GLY A 432 0.13 2.73 20.30
CA GLY A 432 -0.53 3.28 19.11
C GLY A 432 0.43 4.07 18.21
N PHE A 433 -0.16 4.84 17.29
CA PHE A 433 0.56 5.53 16.22
C PHE A 433 0.54 7.05 16.33
N ASN A 434 0.08 7.62 17.46
CA ASN A 434 0.22 9.04 17.74
C ASN A 434 1.68 9.38 18.07
N ARG A 435 2.54 9.27 17.08
CA ARG A 435 4.01 9.41 17.20
C ARG A 435 4.44 10.84 17.45
N GLY A 436 3.58 11.81 17.10
CA GLY A 436 3.79 13.24 17.34
C GLY A 436 3.45 13.70 18.76
N TYR A 437 2.88 12.82 19.58
CA TYR A 437 2.41 13.13 20.94
C TYR A 437 1.37 14.27 20.96
N TYR A 438 0.47 14.23 19.99
CA TYR A 438 -0.63 15.19 19.88
C TYR A 438 -1.67 14.94 20.97
N GLU A 439 -2.12 16.02 21.62
CA GLU A 439 -3.18 16.02 22.64
C GLU A 439 -4.14 17.15 22.34
N ASN A 440 -5.40 16.83 22.13
CA ASN A 440 -6.51 17.78 22.05
C ASN A 440 -7.78 17.07 22.51
N PRO A 441 -8.30 17.38 23.72
CA PRO A 441 -9.47 16.71 24.28
C PRO A 441 -10.73 16.83 23.41
N GLU A 442 -10.88 17.89 22.63
CA GLU A 442 -12.02 18.06 21.75
C GLU A 442 -11.91 17.15 20.51
N VAL A 443 -10.71 16.98 19.96
CA VAL A 443 -10.46 16.02 18.88
C VAL A 443 -10.70 14.59 19.37
N ASP A 444 -10.22 14.25 20.57
CA ASP A 444 -10.48 12.94 21.18
C ASP A 444 -11.97 12.69 21.34
N ARG A 445 -12.72 13.65 21.88
CA ARG A 445 -14.18 13.57 22.07
C ARG A 445 -14.92 13.38 20.74
N LEU A 446 -14.54 14.11 19.69
CA LEU A 446 -15.14 14.01 18.36
C LEU A 446 -14.89 12.65 17.73
N ILE A 447 -13.66 12.13 17.85
CA ILE A 447 -13.30 10.81 17.35
C ILE A 447 -14.06 9.71 18.10
N ASP A 448 -14.11 9.77 19.44
CA ASP A 448 -14.83 8.77 20.23
C ASP A 448 -16.35 8.82 19.91
N ALA A 449 -16.93 10.02 19.76
CA ALA A 449 -18.32 10.18 19.36
C ALA A 449 -18.59 9.62 17.94
N ALA A 450 -17.67 9.83 16.99
CA ALA A 450 -17.79 9.29 15.64
C ALA A 450 -17.73 7.75 15.63
N MET A 451 -16.90 7.15 16.48
CA MET A 451 -16.80 5.70 16.63
C MET A 451 -18.06 5.07 17.20
N ALA A 452 -18.77 5.80 18.08
CA ALA A 452 -20.01 5.35 18.71
C ALA A 452 -21.29 5.70 17.91
N ALA A 453 -21.18 6.56 16.90
CA ALA A 453 -22.33 7.02 16.13
C ALA A 453 -22.97 5.90 15.29
N ALA A 454 -24.31 5.86 15.28
CA ALA A 454 -25.07 4.80 14.63
C ALA A 454 -25.21 4.99 13.10
N THR A 455 -25.06 6.22 12.60
CA THR A 455 -25.25 6.53 11.17
C THR A 455 -23.95 7.01 10.51
N ASP A 456 -23.77 6.72 9.24
CA ASP A 456 -22.64 7.25 8.46
C ASP A 456 -22.69 8.77 8.33
N GLU A 457 -23.87 9.38 8.36
CA GLU A 457 -24.03 10.83 8.30
C GLU A 457 -23.47 11.51 9.55
N ASP A 458 -23.84 11.01 10.75
CA ASP A 458 -23.28 11.50 12.02
C ASP A 458 -21.77 11.25 12.10
N ARG A 459 -21.33 10.08 11.72
CA ARG A 459 -19.88 9.74 11.66
C ARG A 459 -19.14 10.74 10.77
N ARG A 460 -19.65 10.99 9.55
CA ARG A 460 -19.05 11.93 8.59
C ARG A 460 -18.98 13.34 9.15
N ARG A 461 -20.04 13.83 9.79
CA ARG A 461 -20.08 15.16 10.42
C ARG A 461 -19.02 15.26 11.51
N LEU A 462 -18.98 14.32 12.44
CA LEU A 462 -18.04 14.31 13.57
C LEU A 462 -16.58 14.19 13.12
N TYR A 463 -16.28 13.29 12.16
CA TYR A 463 -14.95 13.22 11.55
C TYR A 463 -14.59 14.50 10.79
N GLY A 464 -15.55 15.17 10.17
CA GLY A 464 -15.31 16.46 9.51
C GLY A 464 -14.88 17.55 10.48
N GLU A 465 -15.54 17.63 11.65
CA GLU A 465 -15.16 18.56 12.72
C GLU A 465 -13.77 18.24 13.29
N ALA A 466 -13.46 16.96 13.50
CA ALA A 466 -12.12 16.53 13.93
C ALA A 466 -11.05 16.90 12.90
N GLN A 467 -11.27 16.66 11.61
CA GLN A 467 -10.36 17.04 10.54
C GLN A 467 -10.11 18.56 10.49
N ARG A 468 -11.13 19.39 10.73
CA ARG A 468 -10.97 20.84 10.79
C ARG A 468 -10.00 21.26 11.90
N LEU A 469 -10.16 20.74 13.11
CA LEU A 469 -9.27 21.03 14.24
C LEU A 469 -7.85 20.52 13.99
N LEU A 470 -7.72 19.31 13.45
CA LEU A 470 -6.43 18.73 13.10
C LEU A 470 -5.69 19.54 12.04
N ALA A 471 -6.40 20.05 11.02
CA ALA A 471 -5.79 20.90 10.01
C ALA A 471 -5.30 22.22 10.63
N GLU A 472 -6.09 22.86 11.50
CA GLU A 472 -5.70 24.09 12.19
C GLU A 472 -4.50 23.88 13.13
N ASP A 473 -4.48 22.78 13.87
CA ASP A 473 -3.40 22.46 14.82
C ASP A 473 -2.12 21.98 14.15
N ALA A 474 -2.22 21.48 12.92
CA ALA A 474 -1.12 20.97 12.10
C ALA A 474 -0.17 20.02 12.87
N PRO A 475 -0.66 18.93 13.54
CA PRO A 475 0.21 17.96 14.18
C PRO A 475 1.03 17.16 13.15
N TYR A 476 0.55 17.08 11.93
CA TYR A 476 1.26 16.67 10.73
C TYR A 476 1.25 17.82 9.72
N ILE A 477 2.35 17.97 8.99
CA ILE A 477 2.42 18.82 7.81
C ILE A 477 2.12 17.91 6.62
N SER A 478 0.88 18.01 6.14
CA SER A 478 0.41 17.22 4.99
C SER A 478 1.19 17.62 3.73
N LEU A 479 1.64 16.64 2.96
CA LEU A 479 2.34 16.88 1.72
C LEU A 479 1.43 16.57 0.52
N TRP A 480 1.18 15.29 0.23
CA TRP A 480 0.36 14.86 -0.91
C TRP A 480 -0.22 13.47 -0.69
N TYR A 481 -1.23 13.16 -1.52
CA TYR A 481 -1.66 11.79 -1.78
C TYR A 481 -1.01 11.33 -3.08
N LYS A 482 -0.47 10.11 -3.09
CA LYS A 482 0.14 9.50 -4.27
C LYS A 482 -0.93 9.17 -5.31
N THR A 483 -0.70 9.49 -6.57
CA THR A 483 -1.53 9.03 -7.68
C THR A 483 -1.16 7.59 -8.02
N ASN A 484 -2.15 6.72 -8.17
CA ASN A 484 -1.95 5.37 -8.68
C ASN A 484 -1.70 5.42 -10.18
N VAL A 485 -0.77 4.59 -10.64
CA VAL A 485 -0.34 4.55 -12.03
C VAL A 485 -0.17 3.11 -12.49
N ALA A 486 -0.76 2.78 -13.64
CA ALA A 486 -0.40 1.58 -14.39
C ALA A 486 0.24 1.99 -15.71
N VAL A 487 1.36 1.39 -16.03
CA VAL A 487 1.98 1.44 -17.36
C VAL A 487 1.82 0.08 -17.99
N SER A 488 1.21 0.01 -19.14
CA SER A 488 1.00 -1.25 -19.86
C SER A 488 1.28 -1.09 -21.35
N ARG A 489 1.47 -2.20 -22.04
CA ARG A 489 1.54 -2.21 -23.49
C ARG A 489 0.18 -1.83 -24.09
N THR A 490 0.18 -1.19 -25.26
CA THR A 490 -1.05 -0.75 -25.95
C THR A 490 -2.00 -1.88 -26.34
N GLN A 491 -1.48 -3.11 -26.48
CA GLN A 491 -2.27 -4.33 -26.75
C GLN A 491 -3.00 -4.87 -25.50
N ILE A 492 -2.83 -4.24 -24.33
CA ILE A 492 -3.47 -4.62 -23.07
C ILE A 492 -4.68 -3.72 -22.86
N GLU A 493 -5.87 -4.30 -22.84
CA GLU A 493 -7.12 -3.57 -22.62
C GLU A 493 -7.76 -3.93 -21.29
N GLY A 494 -8.67 -3.07 -20.78
CA GLY A 494 -9.41 -3.31 -19.54
C GLY A 494 -8.66 -2.89 -18.26
N VAL A 495 -7.53 -2.19 -18.35
CA VAL A 495 -6.80 -1.71 -17.18
C VAL A 495 -7.61 -0.64 -16.45
N LYS A 496 -8.07 -0.95 -15.24
CA LYS A 496 -8.84 -0.05 -14.37
C LYS A 496 -8.24 -0.04 -12.97
N LEU A 497 -7.75 1.12 -12.52
CA LEU A 497 -7.20 1.28 -11.20
C LEU A 497 -8.25 1.72 -10.20
N THR A 498 -8.29 1.07 -9.04
CA THR A 498 -9.04 1.51 -7.86
C THR A 498 -8.18 2.46 -7.00
N PRO A 499 -8.77 3.21 -6.06
CA PRO A 499 -8.00 4.03 -5.13
C PRO A 499 -6.98 3.25 -4.29
N SER A 500 -7.27 2.01 -3.92
CA SER A 500 -6.38 1.09 -3.22
C SER A 500 -5.38 0.36 -4.13
N ALA A 501 -5.46 0.58 -5.46
CA ALA A 501 -4.61 -0.08 -6.48
C ALA A 501 -4.60 -1.60 -6.38
N GLU A 502 -5.74 -2.20 -6.08
CA GLU A 502 -5.91 -3.64 -5.99
C GLU A 502 -5.70 -4.33 -7.34
N PHE A 503 -5.18 -5.55 -7.31
CA PHE A 503 -4.92 -6.36 -8.51
C PHE A 503 -6.15 -7.10 -9.05
N THR A 504 -7.29 -7.00 -8.37
CA THR A 504 -8.56 -7.66 -8.78
C THR A 504 -9.01 -7.29 -10.19
N PHE A 505 -8.67 -6.09 -10.70
CA PHE A 505 -8.99 -5.67 -12.07
C PHE A 505 -8.31 -6.53 -13.14
N LEU A 506 -7.20 -7.23 -12.82
CA LEU A 506 -6.47 -8.06 -13.79
C LEU A 506 -7.30 -9.19 -14.36
N ARG A 507 -8.39 -9.61 -13.70
CA ARG A 507 -9.34 -10.61 -14.22
C ARG A 507 -10.08 -10.14 -15.47
N ASP A 508 -10.29 -8.82 -15.59
CA ASP A 508 -11.05 -8.18 -16.66
C ASP A 508 -10.13 -7.68 -17.80
N VAL A 509 -8.81 -7.87 -17.66
CA VAL A 509 -7.80 -7.46 -18.63
C VAL A 509 -7.64 -8.49 -19.73
N THR A 510 -7.60 -8.01 -20.98
CA THR A 510 -7.35 -8.82 -22.18
C THR A 510 -6.02 -8.44 -22.84
N LYS A 511 -5.43 -9.39 -23.57
CA LYS A 511 -4.21 -9.19 -24.36
C LYS A 511 -4.51 -9.56 -25.82
N HIS A 512 -4.28 -8.64 -26.75
CA HIS A 512 -4.53 -8.76 -28.17
C HIS A 512 -3.26 -8.87 -29.01
#